data_0f8287fde6ff4e03006c25e8155661b6
#
_entry.id   0f8287fde6ff4e03006c25e8155661b6
#
_cell.length_a   1.000
_cell.length_b   1.000
_cell.length_c   1.000
_cell.angle_alpha   90.00
_cell.angle_beta   90.00
_cell.angle_gamma   90.00
#
_symmetry.space_group_name_H-M   'P 1'
#
loop_
_entity.id
_entity.type
_entity.pdbx_description
1 polymer ?
#
loop_
_entity_poly.entity_id
_entity_poly.type
_entity_poly.pdbx_seq_one_letter_code
_entity_poly.pdbx_strand_id
1 'polypeptide(L)'
;YIATGEQLEVAGSFTLEGFGGAFIDSIEGDPHGIIGLSLPLARRLAAQLGVEWTDLWNVTRSDLAPDAEYDAKTGAAKPLPPKENVHQPGDGWVDCACGRKHWGTNGASGVLLARRSETTGEVTHVVMQHRAVWSAEGGTWGIPGGATADGESPIEGALRESYEEANITPEDIDVVGSYCEDHGPWSYTTVFAFEKPGHRVEPKANDDESMEIEWVPVDDVPNRKLLTAMRTDWPNFAARLRALAAVR
;
A
#
# COMPACT_ATOMS: atom_id res chain seq x y z
N TYR A 1 15.61 -53.27 9.91
CA TYR A 1 16.17 -52.16 9.15
C TYR A 1 17.30 -52.65 8.22
N ILE A 2 18.33 -53.34 8.75
CA ILE A 2 19.47 -53.80 7.93
C ILE A 2 19.03 -54.67 6.73
N ALA A 3 18.02 -55.51 6.91
CA ALA A 3 17.51 -56.38 5.86
C ALA A 3 16.79 -55.64 4.72
N THR A 4 16.42 -54.36 4.90
CA THR A 4 15.80 -53.54 3.83
C THR A 4 16.82 -53.04 2.81
N GLY A 5 18.10 -52.98 3.16
CA GLY A 5 19.17 -52.43 2.35
C GLY A 5 19.17 -50.90 2.26
N GLU A 6 18.18 -50.21 2.87
CA GLU A 6 18.01 -48.76 2.79
C GLU A 6 19.25 -47.96 3.21
N GLN A 7 19.97 -48.46 4.24
CA GLN A 7 21.20 -47.85 4.75
C GLN A 7 22.35 -47.82 3.73
N LEU A 8 22.29 -48.59 2.68
CA LEU A 8 23.30 -48.62 1.62
C LEU A 8 23.13 -47.54 0.58
N GLU A 9 21.95 -46.97 0.54
CA GLU A 9 21.58 -45.93 -0.44
C GLU A 9 21.85 -44.47 0.05
N VAL A 10 22.32 -44.34 1.32
CA VAL A 10 22.52 -43.01 1.94
C VAL A 10 23.90 -42.91 2.56
N ALA A 11 24.52 -41.73 2.43
CA ALA A 11 25.88 -41.47 2.88
C ALA A 11 26.08 -41.66 4.40
N GLY A 12 25.05 -41.37 5.20
CA GLY A 12 25.07 -41.53 6.65
C GLY A 12 24.77 -42.94 7.15
N SER A 13 24.51 -43.87 6.24
CA SER A 13 24.10 -45.25 6.57
C SER A 13 22.88 -45.37 7.47
N PHE A 14 22.07 -44.30 7.53
CA PHE A 14 20.83 -44.21 8.29
C PHE A 14 19.90 -43.17 7.66
N THR A 15 18.62 -43.49 7.51
CA THR A 15 17.64 -42.60 6.90
C THR A 15 16.77 -41.92 7.96
N LEU A 16 16.61 -40.64 7.85
CA LEU A 16 15.73 -39.87 8.72
C LEU A 16 14.26 -39.94 8.27
N GLU A 17 14.07 -40.00 6.95
CA GLU A 17 12.75 -39.96 6.31
C GLU A 17 12.24 -41.34 5.89
N GLY A 18 13.05 -42.38 6.03
CA GLY A 18 12.72 -43.75 5.68
C GLY A 18 12.45 -44.63 6.87
N PHE A 19 12.67 -45.95 6.70
CA PHE A 19 12.43 -46.91 7.76
C PHE A 19 13.31 -46.70 9.00
N GLY A 20 14.49 -46.07 8.83
CA GLY A 20 15.38 -45.71 9.93
C GLY A 20 14.82 -44.68 10.88
N GLY A 21 13.99 -43.75 10.39
CA GLY A 21 13.46 -42.64 11.17
C GLY A 21 12.69 -43.05 12.42
N ALA A 22 12.00 -44.22 12.37
CA ALA A 22 11.24 -44.75 13.52
C ALA A 22 12.11 -45.17 14.72
N PHE A 23 13.42 -45.26 14.54
CA PHE A 23 14.38 -45.69 15.57
C PHE A 23 15.20 -44.53 16.12
N ILE A 24 14.85 -43.28 15.77
CA ILE A 24 15.54 -42.07 16.24
C ILE A 24 14.67 -41.39 17.30
N ASP A 25 15.15 -41.40 18.54
CA ASP A 25 14.45 -40.77 19.65
C ASP A 25 14.69 -39.24 19.69
N SER A 26 15.87 -38.78 19.27
CA SER A 26 16.21 -37.37 19.27
C SER A 26 17.39 -37.07 18.35
N ILE A 27 17.47 -35.82 17.88
CA ILE A 27 18.58 -35.32 17.08
C ILE A 27 19.08 -34.04 17.71
N GLU A 28 20.39 -33.93 17.91
CA GLU A 28 21.04 -32.68 18.30
C GLU A 28 21.67 -32.03 17.06
N GLY A 29 21.20 -30.82 16.71
CA GLY A 29 21.69 -30.10 15.56
C GLY A 29 20.62 -29.91 14.47
N ASP A 30 21.08 -29.74 13.23
CA ASP A 30 20.20 -29.51 12.07
C ASP A 30 19.97 -30.81 11.28
N PRO A 31 18.77 -31.40 11.39
CA PRO A 31 18.47 -32.66 10.69
C PRO A 31 18.50 -32.50 9.16
N HIS A 32 18.18 -31.31 8.62
CA HIS A 32 18.18 -31.08 7.17
C HIS A 32 19.61 -31.11 6.58
N GLY A 33 20.63 -30.81 7.39
CA GLY A 33 22.03 -30.92 6.98
C GLY A 33 22.44 -32.34 6.65
N ILE A 34 21.80 -33.34 7.26
CA ILE A 34 22.02 -34.77 6.99
C ILE A 34 21.45 -35.18 5.64
N ILE A 35 20.30 -34.58 5.27
CA ILE A 35 19.61 -34.82 4.00
C ILE A 35 20.32 -34.14 2.82
N GLY A 36 21.11 -33.11 3.09
CA GLY A 36 21.97 -32.46 2.10
C GLY A 36 21.91 -30.92 2.12
N LEU A 37 20.76 -30.31 2.38
CA LEU A 37 20.61 -28.85 2.46
C LEU A 37 20.02 -28.44 3.82
N SER A 38 20.81 -27.68 4.58
CA SER A 38 20.31 -27.07 5.80
C SER A 38 19.28 -25.97 5.48
N LEU A 39 18.01 -26.28 5.60
CA LEU A 39 16.94 -25.28 5.39
C LEU A 39 17.00 -24.11 6.39
N PRO A 40 17.27 -24.32 7.70
CA PRO A 40 17.48 -23.23 8.63
C PRO A 40 18.66 -22.30 8.25
N LEU A 41 19.76 -22.88 7.74
CA LEU A 41 20.89 -22.08 7.26
C LEU A 41 20.54 -21.34 5.99
N ALA A 42 19.93 -22.01 5.02
CA ALA A 42 19.49 -21.39 3.77
C ALA A 42 18.56 -20.20 4.03
N ARG A 43 17.59 -20.33 4.94
CA ARG A 43 16.70 -19.25 5.36
C ARG A 43 17.47 -18.05 5.94
N ARG A 44 18.45 -18.31 6.83
CA ARG A 44 19.27 -17.21 7.40
C ARG A 44 20.10 -16.50 6.35
N LEU A 45 20.67 -17.25 5.39
CA LEU A 45 21.46 -16.64 4.30
C LEU A 45 20.56 -15.83 3.35
N ALA A 46 19.37 -16.34 3.02
CA ALA A 46 18.38 -15.59 2.23
C ALA A 46 18.01 -14.26 2.91
N ALA A 47 17.75 -14.28 4.21
CA ALA A 47 17.45 -13.06 4.98
C ALA A 47 18.61 -12.05 4.96
N GLN A 48 19.88 -12.52 5.00
CA GLN A 48 21.05 -11.63 4.88
C GLN A 48 21.15 -10.98 3.49
N LEU A 49 20.58 -11.61 2.47
CA LEU A 49 20.49 -11.09 1.10
C LEU A 49 19.20 -10.26 0.87
N GLY A 50 18.42 -10.01 1.91
CA GLY A 50 17.15 -9.27 1.81
C GLY A 50 16.00 -10.08 1.20
N VAL A 51 16.11 -11.41 1.16
CA VAL A 51 15.05 -12.29 0.67
C VAL A 51 14.28 -12.86 1.85
N GLU A 52 12.97 -12.58 1.91
CA GLU A 52 12.10 -13.22 2.89
C GLU A 52 11.81 -14.66 2.46
N TRP A 53 12.05 -15.63 3.37
CA TRP A 53 11.97 -17.06 3.05
C TRP A 53 10.58 -17.50 2.58
N THR A 54 9.54 -16.89 3.12
CA THR A 54 8.15 -17.19 2.77
C THR A 54 7.79 -16.77 1.35
N ASP A 55 8.50 -15.79 0.78
CA ASP A 55 8.29 -15.35 -0.60
C ASP A 55 8.77 -16.40 -1.63
N LEU A 56 9.58 -17.36 -1.18
CA LEU A 56 10.07 -18.46 -2.01
C LEU A 56 9.13 -19.67 -2.03
N TRP A 57 8.07 -19.65 -1.21
CA TRP A 57 7.13 -20.76 -1.15
C TRP A 57 6.27 -20.81 -2.41
N ASN A 58 6.33 -21.95 -3.10
CA ASN A 58 5.46 -22.20 -4.24
C ASN A 58 4.14 -22.80 -3.74
N VAL A 59 3.38 -22.04 -2.96
CA VAL A 59 2.05 -22.43 -2.47
C VAL A 59 1.01 -22.07 -3.49
N THR A 60 0.16 -23.02 -3.84
CA THR A 60 -0.97 -22.74 -4.71
C THR A 60 -2.04 -21.98 -3.92
N ARG A 61 -2.77 -21.12 -4.63
CA ARG A 61 -3.79 -20.27 -4.06
C ARG A 61 -4.86 -21.02 -3.25
N SER A 62 -5.16 -22.26 -3.65
CA SER A 62 -6.11 -23.13 -2.96
C SER A 62 -5.64 -23.64 -1.60
N ASP A 63 -4.34 -23.59 -1.33
CA ASP A 63 -3.76 -24.12 -0.10
C ASP A 63 -3.74 -23.10 1.04
N LEU A 64 -4.03 -21.82 0.69
CA LEU A 64 -4.05 -20.71 1.64
C LEU A 64 -5.47 -20.33 2.04
N ALA A 65 -5.95 -19.27 2.21
CA ALA A 65 -7.34 -18.96 2.53
C ALA A 65 -8.17 -18.89 1.23
N PRO A 66 -9.34 -19.55 1.13
CA PRO A 66 -10.15 -19.56 -0.08
C PRO A 66 -10.62 -18.15 -0.50
N ASP A 67 -10.65 -17.20 0.42
CA ASP A 67 -11.11 -15.83 0.20
C ASP A 67 -9.95 -14.82 0.01
N ALA A 68 -8.69 -15.28 0.00
CA ALA A 68 -7.56 -14.37 -0.15
C ALA A 68 -7.40 -13.92 -1.63
N GLU A 69 -7.29 -12.63 -1.86
CA GLU A 69 -6.81 -12.10 -3.14
C GLU A 69 -5.29 -12.22 -3.24
N TYR A 70 -4.80 -12.54 -4.43
CA TYR A 70 -3.37 -12.73 -4.69
C TYR A 70 -2.89 -11.75 -5.76
N ASP A 71 -1.67 -11.27 -5.59
CA ASP A 71 -1.01 -10.49 -6.64
C ASP A 71 -0.70 -11.39 -7.84
N ALA A 72 -1.18 -11.00 -9.02
CA ALA A 72 -1.06 -11.81 -10.24
C ALA A 72 0.39 -11.98 -10.73
N LYS A 73 1.33 -11.15 -10.28
CA LYS A 73 2.74 -11.19 -10.69
C LYS A 73 3.61 -11.96 -9.71
N THR A 74 3.33 -11.82 -8.42
CA THR A 74 4.17 -12.41 -7.36
C THR A 74 3.56 -13.67 -6.77
N GLY A 75 2.26 -13.91 -6.94
CA GLY A 75 1.54 -15.00 -6.30
C GLY A 75 1.37 -14.82 -4.78
N ALA A 76 1.84 -13.70 -4.22
CA ALA A 76 1.71 -13.42 -2.80
C ALA A 76 0.25 -13.09 -2.45
N ALA A 77 -0.21 -13.56 -1.29
CA ALA A 77 -1.51 -13.16 -0.75
C ALA A 77 -1.49 -11.67 -0.45
N LYS A 78 -2.48 -10.93 -0.97
CA LYS A 78 -2.68 -9.55 -0.55
C LYS A 78 -3.16 -9.54 0.89
N PRO A 79 -2.61 -8.68 1.75
CA PRO A 79 -3.17 -8.47 3.07
C PRO A 79 -4.65 -8.12 2.94
N LEU A 80 -5.50 -8.80 3.70
CA LEU A 80 -6.94 -8.52 3.69
C LEU A 80 -7.21 -7.22 4.46
N PRO A 81 -8.20 -6.44 4.00
CA PRO A 81 -8.67 -5.28 4.75
C PRO A 81 -9.17 -5.73 6.13
N PRO A 82 -9.07 -4.87 7.15
CA PRO A 82 -9.67 -5.14 8.45
C PRO A 82 -11.15 -5.49 8.32
N LYS A 83 -11.64 -6.43 9.14
CA LYS A 83 -13.05 -6.87 9.10
C LYS A 83 -14.06 -5.79 9.46
N GLU A 84 -13.58 -4.67 9.98
CA GLU A 84 -14.38 -3.52 10.44
C GLU A 84 -14.49 -2.41 9.38
N ASN A 85 -13.93 -2.59 8.18
CA ASN A 85 -14.14 -1.64 7.09
C ASN A 85 -15.62 -1.65 6.68
N VAL A 86 -16.30 -0.60 7.09
CA VAL A 86 -17.72 -0.39 6.77
C VAL A 86 -17.80 0.15 5.35
N HIS A 87 -18.46 -0.59 4.46
CA HIS A 87 -18.81 -0.09 3.12
C HIS A 87 -19.68 1.17 3.24
N GLN A 88 -19.23 2.23 2.59
CA GLN A 88 -19.97 3.48 2.50
C GLN A 88 -20.78 3.56 1.19
N PRO A 89 -21.85 4.37 1.13
CA PRO A 89 -22.51 4.66 -0.14
C PRO A 89 -21.53 5.23 -1.16
N GLY A 90 -21.47 4.65 -2.34
CA GLY A 90 -20.47 5.01 -3.36
C GLY A 90 -19.28 4.05 -3.45
N ASP A 91 -19.09 3.16 -2.48
CA ASP A 91 -18.04 2.15 -2.53
C ASP A 91 -18.35 1.10 -3.60
N GLY A 92 -17.35 0.80 -4.40
CA GLY A 92 -17.47 -0.21 -5.45
C GLY A 92 -16.44 -0.05 -6.56
N TRP A 93 -16.25 -1.13 -7.32
CA TRP A 93 -15.36 -1.15 -8.46
C TRP A 93 -16.07 -0.82 -9.75
N VAL A 94 -15.52 0.08 -10.55
CA VAL A 94 -16.00 0.45 -11.88
C VAL A 94 -15.02 -0.08 -12.93
N ASP A 95 -15.54 -0.84 -13.91
CA ASP A 95 -14.78 -1.23 -15.11
C ASP A 95 -14.64 -0.02 -16.03
N CYS A 96 -13.40 0.39 -16.30
CA CYS A 96 -13.13 1.59 -17.06
C CYS A 96 -12.67 1.28 -18.49
N ALA A 97 -13.00 2.15 -19.42
CA ALA A 97 -12.54 2.08 -20.81
C ALA A 97 -11.01 2.17 -20.95
N CYS A 98 -10.31 2.67 -19.92
CA CYS A 98 -8.85 2.67 -19.86
C CYS A 98 -8.24 1.26 -19.63
N GLY A 99 -9.07 0.22 -19.49
CA GLY A 99 -8.66 -1.17 -19.26
C GLY A 99 -8.32 -1.50 -17.80
N ARG A 100 -8.60 -0.60 -16.86
CA ARG A 100 -8.39 -0.80 -15.42
C ARG A 100 -9.73 -0.77 -14.68
N LYS A 101 -9.73 -1.29 -13.46
CA LYS A 101 -10.81 -1.06 -12.50
C LYS A 101 -10.43 0.11 -11.60
N HIS A 102 -11.41 0.96 -11.32
CA HIS A 102 -11.26 2.08 -10.41
C HIS A 102 -12.25 1.96 -9.25
N TRP A 103 -11.84 2.46 -8.09
CA TRP A 103 -12.67 2.46 -6.88
C TRP A 103 -13.55 3.70 -6.85
N GLY A 104 -14.80 3.54 -6.41
CA GLY A 104 -15.82 4.56 -6.31
C GLY A 104 -16.82 4.54 -7.46
N THR A 105 -18.07 4.14 -7.20
CA THR A 105 -19.15 4.06 -8.22
C THR A 105 -19.55 5.44 -8.75
N ASN A 106 -19.37 6.49 -7.95
CA ASN A 106 -19.63 7.89 -8.30
C ASN A 106 -18.33 8.66 -8.61
N GLY A 107 -17.23 7.93 -8.90
CA GLY A 107 -15.89 8.49 -8.96
C GLY A 107 -15.21 8.53 -7.60
N ALA A 108 -14.03 9.12 -7.58
CA ALA A 108 -13.25 9.30 -6.36
C ALA A 108 -12.62 10.69 -6.30
N SER A 109 -12.24 11.14 -5.12
CA SER A 109 -11.66 12.45 -4.93
C SER A 109 -10.73 12.50 -3.72
N GLY A 110 -9.79 13.45 -3.72
CA GLY A 110 -8.86 13.62 -2.60
C GLY A 110 -8.28 15.02 -2.53
N VAL A 111 -7.75 15.40 -1.37
CA VAL A 111 -7.18 16.73 -1.13
C VAL A 111 -5.66 16.69 -1.24
N LEU A 112 -5.12 17.46 -2.18
CA LEU A 112 -3.70 17.82 -2.21
C LEU A 112 -3.52 19.10 -1.39
N LEU A 113 -3.29 18.93 -0.09
CA LEU A 113 -3.06 20.02 0.85
C LEU A 113 -1.60 20.46 0.82
N ALA A 114 -1.36 21.75 0.63
CA ALA A 114 -0.03 22.34 0.62
C ALA A 114 0.15 23.38 1.72
N ARG A 115 1.39 23.50 2.20
CA ARG A 115 1.85 24.53 3.12
C ARG A 115 2.74 25.53 2.39
N ARG A 116 2.58 26.80 2.72
CA ARG A 116 3.40 27.89 2.21
C ARG A 116 4.36 28.41 3.28
N SER A 117 5.50 28.88 2.83
CA SER A 117 6.40 29.65 3.68
C SER A 117 5.71 30.98 4.07
N GLU A 118 5.67 31.28 5.34
CA GLU A 118 5.11 32.55 5.85
C GLU A 118 5.92 33.77 5.37
N THR A 119 7.20 33.58 5.03
CA THR A 119 8.11 34.66 4.62
C THR A 119 8.17 34.88 3.12
N THR A 120 8.16 33.79 2.32
CA THR A 120 8.29 33.88 0.84
C THR A 120 7.01 33.64 0.10
N GLY A 121 6.00 33.01 0.74
CA GLY A 121 4.77 32.55 0.09
C GLY A 121 4.93 31.31 -0.77
N GLU A 122 6.14 30.79 -0.92
CA GLU A 122 6.44 29.60 -1.74
C GLU A 122 5.86 28.34 -1.11
N VAL A 123 5.45 27.40 -1.96
CA VAL A 123 5.00 26.07 -1.51
C VAL A 123 6.20 25.29 -1.00
N THR A 124 6.13 24.84 0.24
CA THR A 124 7.22 24.13 0.92
C THR A 124 6.94 22.65 1.12
N HIS A 125 5.73 22.29 1.51
CA HIS A 125 5.35 20.92 1.84
C HIS A 125 3.96 20.61 1.30
N VAL A 126 3.69 19.33 1.13
CA VAL A 126 2.36 18.77 0.86
C VAL A 126 2.06 17.63 1.81
N VAL A 127 0.79 17.40 2.12
CA VAL A 127 0.37 16.21 2.87
C VAL A 127 0.35 15.02 1.95
N MET A 128 1.01 13.95 2.36
CA MET A 128 1.05 12.67 1.66
C MET A 128 0.61 11.54 2.57
N GLN A 129 -0.11 10.59 1.99
CA GLN A 129 -0.60 9.37 2.64
C GLN A 129 0.23 8.17 2.15
N HIS A 130 0.82 7.42 3.07
CA HIS A 130 1.39 6.11 2.82
C HIS A 130 0.29 5.06 2.95
N ARG A 131 -0.18 4.57 1.82
CA ARG A 131 -1.34 3.69 1.71
C ARG A 131 -1.06 2.33 2.33
N ALA A 132 -2.05 1.79 3.03
CA ALA A 132 -2.00 0.45 3.59
C ALA A 132 -1.66 -0.60 2.52
N VAL A 133 -0.88 -1.61 2.90
CA VAL A 133 -0.39 -2.64 1.95
C VAL A 133 -1.50 -3.48 1.32
N TRP A 134 -2.65 -3.58 1.96
CA TRP A 134 -3.82 -4.31 1.45
C TRP A 134 -4.68 -3.48 0.46
N SER A 135 -4.51 -2.17 0.41
CA SER A 135 -5.27 -1.29 -0.48
C SER A 135 -4.77 -1.38 -1.94
N ALA A 136 -5.54 -0.81 -2.87
CA ALA A 136 -5.14 -0.73 -4.28
C ALA A 136 -3.81 0.02 -4.42
N GLU A 137 -2.82 -0.59 -5.10
CA GLU A 137 -1.42 -0.13 -5.15
C GLU A 137 -0.82 0.12 -3.75
N GLY A 138 -1.12 -0.76 -2.78
CA GLY A 138 -0.67 -0.63 -1.39
C GLY A 138 0.84 -0.47 -1.22
N GLY A 139 1.25 0.19 -0.13
CA GLY A 139 2.64 0.53 0.12
C GLY A 139 3.18 1.63 -0.80
N THR A 140 2.29 2.38 -1.47
CA THR A 140 2.66 3.56 -2.26
C THR A 140 2.18 4.84 -1.56
N TRP A 141 2.72 5.98 -1.98
CA TRP A 141 2.37 7.29 -1.48
C TRP A 141 1.42 7.99 -2.45
N GLY A 142 0.32 8.51 -1.91
CA GLY A 142 -0.70 9.28 -2.60
C GLY A 142 -1.16 10.47 -1.77
N ILE A 143 -2.33 10.98 -2.07
CA ILE A 143 -3.03 11.99 -1.27
C ILE A 143 -4.19 11.33 -0.52
N PRO A 144 -4.61 11.83 0.64
CA PRO A 144 -5.81 11.38 1.32
C PRO A 144 -7.03 11.55 0.44
N GLY A 145 -7.89 10.52 0.36
CA GLY A 145 -9.08 10.55 -0.46
C GLY A 145 -9.62 9.18 -0.81
N GLY A 146 -10.89 9.11 -1.16
CA GLY A 146 -11.62 7.89 -1.42
C GLY A 146 -12.80 8.09 -2.35
N ALA A 147 -13.79 7.19 -2.26
CA ALA A 147 -14.97 7.20 -3.09
C ALA A 147 -15.88 8.39 -2.77
N THR A 148 -16.44 9.00 -3.81
CA THR A 148 -17.48 10.03 -3.65
C THR A 148 -18.80 9.35 -3.29
N ALA A 149 -19.43 9.75 -2.18
CA ALA A 149 -20.69 9.18 -1.73
C ALA A 149 -21.87 9.64 -2.59
N ASP A 150 -23.02 8.97 -2.43
CA ASP A 150 -24.24 9.31 -3.15
C ASP A 150 -24.70 10.74 -2.82
N GLY A 151 -24.83 11.57 -3.85
CA GLY A 151 -25.29 12.96 -3.71
C GLY A 151 -24.22 13.96 -3.28
N GLU A 152 -23.00 13.53 -3.01
CA GLU A 152 -21.85 14.40 -2.76
C GLU A 152 -21.30 14.99 -4.06
N SER A 153 -20.85 16.22 -4.00
CA SER A 153 -19.92 16.73 -5.02
C SER A 153 -18.52 16.17 -4.80
N PRO A 154 -17.67 16.09 -5.84
CA PRO A 154 -16.29 15.62 -5.68
C PRO A 154 -15.46 16.42 -4.66
N ILE A 155 -15.77 17.72 -4.49
CA ILE A 155 -15.08 18.56 -3.50
C ILE A 155 -15.52 18.18 -2.08
N GLU A 156 -16.83 18.00 -1.86
CA GLU A 156 -17.36 17.54 -0.56
C GLU A 156 -16.79 16.18 -0.18
N GLY A 157 -16.78 15.23 -1.13
CA GLY A 157 -16.17 13.91 -0.92
C GLY A 157 -14.68 13.99 -0.56
N ALA A 158 -13.91 14.80 -1.29
CA ALA A 158 -12.50 14.99 -0.97
C ALA A 158 -12.27 15.58 0.43
N LEU A 159 -13.08 16.52 0.86
CA LEU A 159 -12.98 17.14 2.18
C LEU A 159 -13.37 16.15 3.29
N ARG A 160 -14.45 15.37 3.09
CA ARG A 160 -14.88 14.34 4.04
C ARG A 160 -13.80 13.27 4.21
N GLU A 161 -13.34 12.67 3.12
CA GLU A 161 -12.30 11.64 3.13
C GLU A 161 -11.01 12.14 3.80
N SER A 162 -10.58 13.36 3.46
CA SER A 162 -9.37 13.93 4.06
C SER A 162 -9.49 14.20 5.55
N TYR A 163 -10.70 14.49 6.05
CA TYR A 163 -10.97 14.60 7.47
C TYR A 163 -10.98 13.21 8.12
N GLU A 164 -11.67 12.25 7.54
CA GLU A 164 -11.83 10.89 8.08
C GLU A 164 -10.48 10.15 8.13
N GLU A 165 -9.73 10.15 7.04
CA GLU A 165 -8.47 9.41 6.94
C GLU A 165 -7.27 10.15 7.55
N ALA A 166 -7.21 11.49 7.39
CA ALA A 166 -6.00 12.26 7.61
C ALA A 166 -6.11 13.36 8.66
N ASN A 167 -7.25 13.51 9.34
CA ASN A 167 -7.50 14.58 10.31
C ASN A 167 -7.29 16.00 9.73
N ILE A 168 -7.60 16.18 8.44
CA ILE A 168 -7.54 17.48 7.78
C ILE A 168 -8.90 18.14 7.91
N THR A 169 -9.01 19.10 8.84
CA THR A 169 -10.24 19.81 9.14
C THR A 169 -10.54 20.84 8.05
N PRO A 170 -11.72 20.81 7.40
CA PRO A 170 -12.06 21.76 6.32
C PRO A 170 -11.96 23.23 6.73
N GLU A 171 -12.17 23.54 8.02
CA GLU A 171 -12.06 24.90 8.57
C GLU A 171 -10.61 25.41 8.60
N ASP A 172 -9.62 24.51 8.57
CA ASP A 172 -8.20 24.86 8.65
C ASP A 172 -7.53 25.05 7.29
N ILE A 173 -8.29 24.81 6.20
CA ILE A 173 -7.76 24.86 4.84
C ILE A 173 -8.57 25.78 3.93
N ASP A 174 -7.89 26.35 2.95
CA ASP A 174 -8.49 27.12 1.85
C ASP A 174 -8.44 26.29 0.57
N VAL A 175 -9.60 25.86 0.07
CA VAL A 175 -9.71 25.26 -1.27
C VAL A 175 -9.48 26.31 -2.33
N VAL A 176 -8.53 26.06 -3.23
CA VAL A 176 -8.09 27.05 -4.24
C VAL A 176 -8.32 26.60 -5.67
N GLY A 177 -8.77 25.36 -5.87
CA GLY A 177 -9.10 24.82 -7.19
C GLY A 177 -9.22 23.32 -7.17
N SER A 178 -9.54 22.76 -8.33
CA SER A 178 -9.61 21.31 -8.53
C SER A 178 -9.12 20.94 -9.93
N TYR A 179 -8.80 19.67 -10.09
CA TYR A 179 -8.50 19.04 -11.36
C TYR A 179 -9.24 17.72 -11.45
N CYS A 180 -10.01 17.54 -12.51
CA CYS A 180 -10.72 16.28 -12.76
C CYS A 180 -10.01 15.51 -13.86
N GLU A 181 -9.60 14.29 -13.56
CA GLU A 181 -9.15 13.29 -14.53
C GLU A 181 -10.37 12.45 -14.92
N ASP A 182 -10.91 12.70 -16.10
CA ASP A 182 -12.13 12.06 -16.60
C ASP A 182 -11.80 10.88 -17.51
N HIS A 183 -12.24 9.68 -17.13
CA HIS A 183 -12.12 8.44 -17.88
C HIS A 183 -13.43 8.00 -18.53
N GLY A 184 -14.45 8.87 -18.55
CA GLY A 184 -15.80 8.59 -19.05
C GLY A 184 -16.70 7.95 -17.99
N PRO A 185 -16.64 6.62 -17.76
CA PRO A 185 -17.49 5.98 -16.75
C PRO A 185 -17.04 6.24 -15.31
N TRP A 186 -15.84 6.77 -15.12
CA TRP A 186 -15.25 7.07 -13.82
C TRP A 186 -14.34 8.30 -13.91
N SER A 187 -14.27 9.06 -12.83
CA SER A 187 -13.36 10.21 -12.74
C SER A 187 -12.70 10.29 -11.37
N TYR A 188 -11.51 10.91 -11.33
CA TYR A 188 -10.86 11.29 -10.08
C TYR A 188 -10.70 12.80 -10.00
N THR A 189 -11.10 13.38 -8.88
CA THR A 189 -10.98 14.83 -8.66
C THR A 189 -9.93 15.10 -7.58
N THR A 190 -8.82 15.73 -7.98
CA THR A 190 -7.82 16.29 -7.06
C THR A 190 -8.21 17.69 -6.67
N VAL A 191 -8.46 17.92 -5.39
CA VAL A 191 -8.78 19.24 -4.82
C VAL A 191 -7.50 19.86 -4.28
N PHE A 192 -7.13 21.03 -4.79
CA PHE A 192 -5.97 21.80 -4.33
C PHE A 192 -6.39 22.69 -3.17
N ALA A 193 -5.67 22.60 -2.07
CA ALA A 193 -5.91 23.41 -0.89
C ALA A 193 -4.59 23.91 -0.27
N PHE A 194 -4.68 25.03 0.43
CA PHE A 194 -3.59 25.53 1.27
C PHE A 194 -4.01 25.54 2.74
N GLU A 195 -3.07 25.25 3.63
CA GLU A 195 -3.22 25.51 5.05
C GLU A 195 -3.49 27.02 5.26
N LYS A 196 -4.53 27.36 6.02
CA LYS A 196 -4.88 28.77 6.29
C LYS A 196 -3.80 29.45 7.13
N PRO A 197 -3.54 30.74 6.90
CA PRO A 197 -2.65 31.53 7.74
C PRO A 197 -3.05 31.47 9.22
N GLY A 198 -2.08 31.13 10.09
CA GLY A 198 -2.32 31.02 11.52
C GLY A 198 -2.94 29.70 11.98
N HIS A 199 -3.34 28.83 11.07
CA HIS A 199 -3.77 27.45 11.37
C HIS A 199 -2.59 26.49 11.28
N ARG A 200 -2.69 25.39 12.03
CA ARG A 200 -1.69 24.31 12.04
C ARG A 200 -2.42 23.01 11.81
N VAL A 201 -2.35 22.49 10.59
CA VAL A 201 -2.85 21.14 10.30
C VAL A 201 -1.79 20.13 10.74
N GLU A 202 -2.17 19.24 11.63
CA GLU A 202 -1.35 18.09 12.04
C GLU A 202 -1.98 16.82 11.46
N PRO A 203 -1.55 16.38 10.26
CA PRO A 203 -2.11 15.23 9.61
C PRO A 203 -1.77 13.98 10.41
N LYS A 204 -2.73 13.08 10.50
CA LYS A 204 -2.59 11.84 11.27
C LYS A 204 -3.43 10.75 10.61
N ALA A 205 -2.88 9.54 10.50
CA ALA A 205 -3.65 8.38 10.12
C ALA A 205 -4.70 8.09 11.20
N ASN A 206 -5.97 8.11 10.81
CA ASN A 206 -7.09 7.89 11.72
C ASN A 206 -7.69 6.50 11.59
N ASP A 207 -7.35 5.77 10.54
CA ASP A 207 -7.84 4.44 10.22
C ASP A 207 -6.72 3.50 9.76
N ASP A 208 -7.08 2.27 9.42
CA ASP A 208 -6.14 1.25 8.96
C ASP A 208 -5.82 1.35 7.46
N GLU A 209 -6.42 2.30 6.72
CA GLU A 209 -6.17 2.53 5.29
C GLU A 209 -4.83 3.25 5.04
N SER A 210 -4.30 3.87 6.09
CA SER A 210 -3.04 4.61 6.07
C SER A 210 -2.03 3.99 7.03
N MET A 211 -0.83 3.67 6.54
CA MET A 211 0.30 3.32 7.40
C MET A 211 0.90 4.57 8.05
N GLU A 212 0.87 5.68 7.33
CA GLU A 212 1.45 6.95 7.76
C GLU A 212 0.84 8.11 6.94
N ILE A 213 0.67 9.26 7.56
CA ILE A 213 0.33 10.51 6.87
C ILE A 213 1.24 11.60 7.41
N GLU A 214 1.93 12.30 6.51
CA GLU A 214 2.92 13.30 6.90
C GLU A 214 3.00 14.48 5.93
N TRP A 215 3.59 15.57 6.41
CA TRP A 215 4.04 16.67 5.59
C TRP A 215 5.34 16.30 4.88
N VAL A 216 5.32 16.17 3.56
CA VAL A 216 6.48 15.86 2.73
C VAL A 216 6.97 17.14 2.04
N PRO A 217 8.27 17.48 2.09
CA PRO A 217 8.82 18.57 1.28
C PRO A 217 8.47 18.36 -0.20
N VAL A 218 8.05 19.42 -0.89
CA VAL A 218 7.61 19.33 -2.30
C VAL A 218 8.66 18.69 -3.20
N ASP A 219 9.93 18.99 -2.95
CA ASP A 219 11.04 18.48 -3.75
C ASP A 219 11.38 17.01 -3.43
N ASP A 220 10.92 16.49 -2.29
CA ASP A 220 11.11 15.09 -1.88
C ASP A 220 9.97 14.16 -2.35
N VAL A 221 8.85 14.70 -2.79
CA VAL A 221 7.72 13.89 -3.27
C VAL A 221 8.12 12.93 -4.41
N PRO A 222 8.91 13.33 -5.43
CA PRO A 222 9.33 12.42 -6.49
C PRO A 222 10.22 11.26 -6.03
N ASN A 223 10.82 11.39 -4.84
CA ASN A 223 11.69 10.36 -4.25
C ASN A 223 10.90 9.25 -3.52
N ARG A 224 9.61 9.47 -3.29
CA ARG A 224 8.72 8.47 -2.69
C ARG A 224 8.25 7.45 -3.74
N LYS A 225 7.91 6.24 -3.30
CA LYS A 225 7.24 5.25 -4.15
C LYS A 225 5.80 5.70 -4.38
N LEU A 226 5.58 6.55 -5.36
CA LEU A 226 4.27 7.14 -5.61
C LEU A 226 3.30 6.15 -6.25
N LEU A 227 2.00 6.29 -5.90
CA LEU A 227 0.86 5.74 -6.64
C LEU A 227 1.02 6.08 -8.13
N THR A 228 0.66 5.17 -9.03
CA THR A 228 0.93 5.34 -10.48
C THR A 228 0.34 6.64 -11.04
N ALA A 229 -0.91 6.97 -10.73
CA ALA A 229 -1.53 8.23 -11.15
C ALA A 229 -0.76 9.43 -10.57
N MET A 230 -0.51 9.42 -9.26
CA MET A 230 0.22 10.50 -8.60
C MET A 230 1.61 10.73 -9.19
N ARG A 231 2.34 9.68 -9.55
CA ARG A 231 3.65 9.80 -10.19
C ARG A 231 3.56 10.47 -11.56
N THR A 232 2.50 10.16 -12.32
CA THR A 232 2.27 10.73 -13.66
C THR A 232 1.91 12.21 -13.56
N ASP A 233 1.06 12.59 -12.60
CA ASP A 233 0.48 13.93 -12.53
C ASP A 233 1.26 14.89 -11.65
N TRP A 234 2.15 14.39 -10.80
CA TRP A 234 2.90 15.21 -9.84
C TRP A 234 3.61 16.42 -10.46
N PRO A 235 4.31 16.33 -11.62
CA PRO A 235 4.94 17.50 -12.21
C PRO A 235 3.94 18.63 -12.51
N ASN A 236 2.73 18.27 -12.99
CA ASN A 236 1.66 19.21 -13.28
C ASN A 236 1.06 19.77 -11.99
N PHE A 237 0.86 18.93 -10.98
CA PHE A 237 0.31 19.34 -9.69
C PHE A 237 1.25 20.28 -8.95
N ALA A 238 2.55 19.98 -8.91
CA ALA A 238 3.55 20.86 -8.31
C ALA A 238 3.62 22.23 -9.00
N ALA A 239 3.58 22.26 -10.34
CA ALA A 239 3.54 23.49 -11.11
C ALA A 239 2.27 24.30 -10.81
N ARG A 240 1.11 23.63 -10.74
CA ARG A 240 -0.18 24.26 -10.45
C ARG A 240 -0.24 24.83 -9.03
N LEU A 241 0.25 24.09 -8.03
CA LEU A 241 0.35 24.59 -6.66
C LEU A 241 1.20 25.87 -6.57
N ARG A 242 2.37 25.88 -7.24
CA ARG A 242 3.25 27.07 -7.29
C ARG A 242 2.54 28.26 -7.96
N ALA A 243 1.81 28.03 -9.06
CA ALA A 243 1.05 29.05 -9.73
C ALA A 243 -0.09 29.61 -8.85
N LEU A 244 -0.83 28.73 -8.18
CA LEU A 244 -1.91 29.12 -7.25
C LEU A 244 -1.38 29.88 -6.03
N ALA A 245 -0.20 29.54 -5.54
CA ALA A 245 0.46 30.24 -4.43
C ALA A 245 0.90 31.66 -4.82
N ALA A 246 1.27 31.89 -6.07
CA ALA A 246 1.75 33.19 -6.56
C ALA A 246 0.61 34.24 -6.76
N VAL A 247 -0.65 33.81 -6.83
CA VAL A 247 -1.81 34.68 -7.06
C VAL A 247 -2.39 35.25 -5.76
N ARG A 248 -1.94 34.80 -4.62
CA ARG A 248 -2.42 35.17 -3.27
C ARG A 248 -1.27 35.76 -2.42
#